data_89c552c066245db8615b9ac95a23da2a
#
_entry.id   89c552c066245db8615b9ac95a23da2a
#
_cell.length_a   1.000
_cell.length_b   1.000
_cell.length_c   1.000
_cell.angle_alpha   90.00
_cell.angle_beta   90.00
_cell.angle_gamma   90.00
#
_symmetry.space_group_name_H-M   'P 1'
#
loop_
_entity.id
_entity.type
_entity.pdbx_description
1 polymer ?
#
loop_
_entity_poly.entity_id
_entity_poly.type
_entity_poly.pdbx_seq_one_letter_code
_entity_poly.pdbx_strand_id
1 'polypeptide(L)'
;ELEVEYNTGILSVCIPYSTLEPLKEKLQAGFQSEQLEVDHVWTDKFRSSLKSSQIEVLAELGRAKIHGKDLVSMKKGDIIPLEQYASDALNVYVQGVLKFRGAPGLFKGNQAVQISQIITGKEVVEYGTE
;
A
#
# COMPACT_ATOMS: atom_id res chain seq x y z
N GLU A 1 13.69 -26.83 34.62
CA GLU A 1 14.58 -27.95 34.31
C GLU A 1 15.43 -27.55 33.12
N LEU A 2 16.72 -27.61 33.24
CA LEU A 2 17.68 -27.26 32.18
C LEU A 2 18.42 -28.54 31.80
N GLU A 3 18.45 -28.84 30.51
CA GLU A 3 19.23 -29.94 29.96
C GLU A 3 20.39 -29.34 29.16
N VAL A 4 21.61 -29.65 29.57
CA VAL A 4 22.83 -29.19 28.90
C VAL A 4 23.66 -30.43 28.60
N GLU A 5 23.80 -30.77 27.34
CA GLU A 5 24.47 -31.96 26.82
C GLU A 5 23.85 -33.25 27.40
N TYR A 6 24.45 -33.87 28.41
CA TYR A 6 24.00 -35.11 29.08
C TYR A 6 23.63 -34.90 30.54
N ASN A 7 23.60 -33.65 31.05
CA ASN A 7 23.31 -33.38 32.45
C ASN A 7 22.00 -32.58 32.56
N THR A 8 21.10 -33.08 33.39
CA THR A 8 19.85 -32.40 33.79
C THR A 8 20.07 -31.70 35.12
N GLY A 9 19.72 -30.45 35.19
CA GLY A 9 19.80 -29.61 36.38
C GLY A 9 18.54 -28.79 36.58
N ILE A 10 18.27 -28.41 37.82
CA ILE A 10 17.16 -27.54 38.17
C ILE A 10 17.74 -26.15 38.46
N LEU A 11 17.30 -25.15 37.72
CA LEU A 11 17.55 -23.73 38.01
C LEU A 11 16.33 -23.18 38.73
N SER A 12 16.50 -22.79 39.99
CA SER A 12 15.46 -22.13 40.76
C SER A 12 15.79 -20.63 40.90
N VAL A 13 14.88 -19.79 40.45
CA VAL A 13 14.98 -18.33 40.61
C VAL A 13 14.03 -17.93 41.74
N CYS A 14 14.59 -17.41 42.83
CA CYS A 14 13.81 -16.92 43.96
C CYS A 14 13.86 -15.39 43.99
N ILE A 15 12.69 -14.77 43.88
CA ILE A 15 12.54 -13.31 43.93
C ILE A 15 11.87 -12.97 45.27
N PRO A 16 12.57 -12.26 46.18
CA PRO A 16 11.98 -11.86 47.46
C PRO A 16 10.76 -10.94 47.23
N TYR A 17 9.75 -11.05 48.08
CA TYR A 17 8.54 -10.25 48.03
C TYR A 17 8.84 -8.74 48.09
N SER A 18 9.81 -8.33 48.91
CA SER A 18 10.26 -6.95 49.07
C SER A 18 10.77 -6.33 47.75
N THR A 19 11.25 -7.15 46.81
CA THR A 19 11.70 -6.67 45.50
C THR A 19 10.50 -6.47 44.54
N LEU A 20 9.41 -7.20 44.77
CA LEU A 20 8.18 -7.09 43.95
C LEU A 20 7.22 -6.03 44.50
N GLU A 21 7.32 -5.68 45.79
CA GLU A 21 6.42 -4.75 46.46
C GLU A 21 6.32 -3.37 45.76
N PRO A 22 7.42 -2.72 45.33
CA PRO A 22 7.33 -1.45 44.59
C PRO A 22 6.78 -1.61 43.18
N LEU A 23 6.74 -2.83 42.65
CA LEU A 23 6.20 -3.12 41.31
C LEU A 23 4.77 -3.63 41.35
N LYS A 24 4.23 -3.88 42.56
CA LYS A 24 2.90 -4.48 42.78
C LYS A 24 1.77 -3.70 42.07
N GLU A 25 1.79 -2.38 42.19
CA GLU A 25 0.80 -1.53 41.55
C GLU A 25 0.86 -1.62 40.02
N LYS A 26 2.08 -1.66 39.46
CA LYS A 26 2.31 -1.82 38.02
C LYS A 26 1.92 -3.21 37.51
N LEU A 27 2.15 -4.25 38.32
CA LEU A 27 1.79 -5.61 37.98
C LEU A 27 0.28 -5.89 38.15
N GLN A 28 -0.38 -5.23 39.13
CA GLN A 28 -1.83 -5.36 39.34
C GLN A 28 -2.65 -4.45 38.45
N ALA A 29 -2.07 -3.32 37.97
CA ALA A 29 -2.73 -2.45 37.02
C ALA A 29 -3.03 -3.15 35.68
N GLY A 30 -2.58 -4.39 35.54
CA GLY A 30 -2.84 -5.19 34.33
C GLY A 30 -2.37 -4.48 33.06
N PHE A 31 -2.32 -5.20 31.97
CA PHE A 31 -2.03 -4.71 30.62
C PHE A 31 -3.05 -3.69 30.07
N GLN A 32 -3.86 -3.06 30.93
CA GLN A 32 -5.03 -2.25 30.55
C GLN A 32 -4.76 -0.76 30.46
N SER A 33 -3.55 -0.29 30.69
CA SER A 33 -3.23 1.14 30.55
C SER A 33 -1.93 1.48 29.84
N GLU A 34 -1.34 0.54 29.10
CA GLU A 34 -0.71 1.01 27.88
C GLU A 34 -1.83 1.30 26.88
N GLN A 35 -2.58 2.39 27.11
CA GLN A 35 -3.03 3.19 25.99
C GLN A 35 -1.84 3.20 25.04
N LEU A 36 -2.04 2.60 23.88
CA LEU A 36 -1.13 2.68 22.76
C LEU A 36 -0.80 4.17 22.56
N GLU A 37 0.11 4.72 23.35
CA GLU A 37 0.79 5.95 22.98
C GLU A 37 1.36 5.61 21.61
N VAL A 38 0.71 6.16 20.60
CA VAL A 38 1.17 6.00 19.22
C VAL A 38 2.62 6.44 19.26
N ASP A 39 3.54 5.48 19.12
CA ASP A 39 4.96 5.78 19.09
C ASP A 39 5.21 6.73 17.92
N HIS A 40 5.21 8.02 18.23
CA HIS A 40 5.37 9.09 17.26
C HIS A 40 6.67 8.94 16.48
N VAL A 41 7.72 8.41 17.13
CA VAL A 41 9.02 8.16 16.50
C VAL A 41 8.90 7.06 15.43
N TRP A 42 8.15 5.99 15.73
CA TRP A 42 7.89 4.92 14.79
C TRP A 42 6.99 5.40 13.63
N THR A 43 5.95 6.14 13.95
CA THR A 43 5.02 6.72 12.98
C THR A 43 5.74 7.67 12.01
N ASP A 44 6.65 8.50 12.51
CA ASP A 44 7.41 9.43 11.67
C ASP A 44 8.46 8.71 10.81
N LYS A 45 9.14 7.71 11.34
CA LYS A 45 10.02 6.83 10.55
C LYS A 45 9.26 6.11 9.45
N PHE A 46 8.10 5.54 9.77
CA PHE A 46 7.25 4.85 8.82
C PHE A 46 6.75 5.80 7.71
N ARG A 47 6.26 6.99 8.11
CA ARG A 47 5.84 8.04 7.17
C ARG A 47 6.97 8.48 6.24
N SER A 48 8.19 8.64 6.78
CA SER A 48 9.37 8.99 5.99
C SER A 48 9.72 7.87 5.00
N SER A 49 9.67 6.62 5.43
CA SER A 49 9.92 5.45 4.57
C SER A 49 8.88 5.34 3.45
N LEU A 50 7.60 5.58 3.75
CA LEU A 50 6.54 5.60 2.73
C LEU A 50 6.75 6.71 1.69
N LYS A 51 7.20 7.90 2.11
CA LYS A 51 7.47 9.02 1.19
C LYS A 51 8.62 8.73 0.22
N SER A 52 9.56 7.88 0.60
CA SER A 52 10.70 7.50 -0.25
C SER A 52 10.45 6.25 -1.10
N SER A 53 9.32 5.56 -0.91
CA SER A 53 8.99 4.37 -1.69
C SER A 53 8.57 4.75 -3.12
N GLN A 54 9.00 3.94 -4.09
CA GLN A 54 8.56 4.06 -5.47
C GLN A 54 7.20 3.38 -5.63
N ILE A 55 6.30 4.04 -6.34
CA ILE A 55 4.95 3.55 -6.62
C ILE A 55 4.70 3.61 -8.12
N GLU A 56 3.96 2.64 -8.64
CA GLU A 56 3.55 2.63 -10.04
C GLU A 56 2.33 3.53 -10.25
N VAL A 57 2.39 4.37 -11.28
CA VAL A 57 1.28 5.23 -11.70
C VAL A 57 0.93 4.90 -13.14
N LEU A 58 -0.30 4.47 -13.38
CA LEU A 58 -0.84 4.14 -14.69
C LEU A 58 -1.89 5.17 -15.10
N ALA A 59 -1.68 5.85 -16.23
CA ALA A 59 -2.68 6.71 -16.85
C ALA A 59 -3.38 5.92 -17.97
N GLU A 60 -4.64 5.58 -17.79
CA GLU A 60 -5.43 4.84 -18.76
C GLU A 60 -5.95 5.79 -19.84
N LEU A 61 -5.47 5.62 -21.07
CA LEU A 61 -5.91 6.44 -22.22
C LEU A 61 -7.33 6.11 -22.65
N GLY A 62 -7.72 4.84 -22.57
CA GLY A 62 -9.03 4.37 -22.95
C GLY A 62 -9.11 2.86 -23.13
N ARG A 63 -10.32 2.36 -23.34
CA ARG A 63 -10.61 0.96 -23.57
C ARG A 63 -11.33 0.78 -24.91
N ALA A 64 -11.12 -0.38 -25.52
CA ALA A 64 -11.83 -0.78 -26.72
C ALA A 64 -12.15 -2.27 -26.65
N LYS A 65 -13.31 -2.65 -27.18
CA LYS A 65 -13.68 -4.05 -27.37
C LYS A 65 -13.53 -4.39 -28.84
N ILE A 66 -12.69 -5.37 -29.15
CA ILE A 66 -12.44 -5.83 -30.52
C ILE A 66 -12.76 -7.33 -30.63
N HIS A 67 -13.12 -7.78 -31.82
CA HIS A 67 -13.30 -9.21 -32.07
C HIS A 67 -11.94 -9.91 -32.24
N GLY A 68 -11.84 -11.16 -31.80
CA GLY A 68 -10.61 -11.95 -31.95
C GLY A 68 -10.13 -12.10 -33.39
N LYS A 69 -11.05 -12.15 -34.36
CA LYS A 69 -10.70 -12.15 -35.78
C LYS A 69 -9.96 -10.88 -36.22
N ASP A 70 -10.36 -9.73 -35.67
CA ASP A 70 -9.76 -8.44 -36.02
C ASP A 70 -8.36 -8.33 -35.41
N LEU A 71 -8.17 -8.88 -34.20
CA LEU A 71 -6.86 -8.97 -33.56
C LEU A 71 -5.85 -9.78 -34.38
N VAL A 72 -6.26 -10.94 -34.91
CA VAL A 72 -5.39 -11.80 -35.73
C VAL A 72 -5.02 -11.14 -37.07
N SER A 73 -5.89 -10.30 -37.61
CA SER A 73 -5.67 -9.61 -38.89
C SER A 73 -4.92 -8.29 -38.78
N MET A 74 -4.66 -7.79 -37.53
CA MET A 74 -4.02 -6.49 -37.30
C MET A 74 -2.62 -6.42 -37.86
N LYS A 75 -2.30 -5.27 -38.44
CA LYS A 75 -1.01 -4.94 -39.03
C LYS A 75 -0.49 -3.61 -38.49
N LYS A 76 0.81 -3.41 -38.64
CA LYS A 76 1.43 -2.12 -38.33
C LYS A 76 0.80 -1.00 -39.16
N GLY A 77 0.23 0.00 -38.46
CA GLY A 77 -0.45 1.14 -39.06
C GLY A 77 -1.97 1.11 -38.85
N ASP A 78 -2.55 0.00 -38.37
CA ASP A 78 -3.97 -0.07 -38.08
C ASP A 78 -4.32 0.83 -36.87
N ILE A 79 -5.52 1.36 -36.86
CA ILE A 79 -6.03 2.26 -35.82
C ILE A 79 -7.10 1.53 -35.02
N ILE A 80 -6.92 1.47 -33.70
CA ILE A 80 -7.91 0.95 -32.78
C ILE A 80 -8.67 2.15 -32.19
N PRO A 81 -9.95 2.34 -32.53
CA PRO A 81 -10.76 3.38 -31.91
C PRO A 81 -11.04 3.01 -30.45
N LEU A 82 -10.86 3.96 -29.55
CA LEU A 82 -11.19 3.81 -28.13
C LEU A 82 -12.60 4.32 -27.85
N GLU A 83 -13.22 3.82 -26.79
CA GLU A 83 -14.59 4.18 -26.40
C GLU A 83 -14.68 5.60 -25.81
N GLN A 84 -13.53 6.19 -25.40
CA GLN A 84 -13.47 7.52 -24.81
C GLN A 84 -13.16 8.60 -25.85
N TYR A 85 -13.70 9.79 -25.62
CA TYR A 85 -13.37 10.97 -26.42
C TYR A 85 -12.03 11.56 -26.00
N ALA A 86 -11.35 12.21 -26.94
CA ALA A 86 -10.05 12.87 -26.67
C ALA A 86 -10.15 14.03 -25.64
N SER A 87 -11.36 14.55 -25.44
CA SER A 87 -11.66 15.59 -24.46
C SER A 87 -11.92 15.06 -23.05
N ASP A 88 -12.12 13.76 -22.91
CA ASP A 88 -12.48 13.17 -21.64
C ASP A 88 -11.27 13.11 -20.69
N ALA A 89 -11.55 13.25 -19.40
CA ALA A 89 -10.50 13.12 -18.39
C ALA A 89 -10.06 11.66 -18.27
N LEU A 90 -8.75 11.43 -18.32
CA LEU A 90 -8.14 10.13 -18.13
C LEU A 90 -8.24 9.66 -16.68
N ASN A 91 -8.43 8.37 -16.49
CA ASN A 91 -8.33 7.75 -15.20
C ASN A 91 -6.86 7.46 -14.86
N VAL A 92 -6.43 7.83 -13.67
CA VAL A 92 -5.06 7.63 -13.20
C VAL A 92 -5.09 6.72 -11.97
N TYR A 93 -4.49 5.56 -12.13
CA TYR A 93 -4.40 4.52 -11.12
C TYR A 93 -3.04 4.57 -10.43
N VAL A 94 -3.05 4.38 -9.13
CA VAL A 94 -1.86 4.24 -8.31
C VAL A 94 -1.91 2.84 -7.69
N GLN A 95 -0.94 1.99 -8.01
CA GLN A 95 -0.92 0.59 -7.58
C GLN A 95 -2.27 -0.13 -7.85
N GLY A 96 -2.82 0.08 -9.05
CA GLY A 96 -4.10 -0.53 -9.45
C GLY A 96 -5.36 0.12 -8.87
N VAL A 97 -5.24 1.13 -8.00
CA VAL A 97 -6.38 1.83 -7.41
C VAL A 97 -6.60 3.18 -8.09
N LEU A 98 -7.82 3.44 -8.55
CA LEU A 98 -8.19 4.73 -9.13
C LEU A 98 -8.08 5.84 -8.08
N LYS A 99 -7.16 6.79 -8.30
CA LYS A 99 -6.85 7.86 -7.36
C LYS A 99 -7.05 9.26 -7.94
N PHE A 100 -6.87 9.42 -9.25
CA PHE A 100 -6.95 10.72 -9.87
C PHE A 100 -7.67 10.66 -11.20
N ARG A 101 -8.18 11.80 -11.64
CA ARG A 101 -8.54 12.07 -13.03
C ARG A 101 -7.74 13.25 -13.53
N GLY A 102 -7.39 13.24 -14.81
CA GLY A 102 -6.58 14.29 -15.39
C GLY A 102 -6.69 14.40 -16.90
N ALA A 103 -6.23 15.49 -17.44
CA ALA A 103 -6.17 15.71 -18.88
C ALA A 103 -4.78 15.31 -19.42
N PRO A 104 -4.72 14.64 -20.59
CA PRO A 104 -3.44 14.35 -21.24
C PRO A 104 -2.80 15.65 -21.76
N GLY A 105 -1.48 15.68 -21.77
CA GLY A 105 -0.75 16.84 -22.26
C GLY A 105 0.72 16.53 -22.50
N LEU A 106 1.49 17.57 -22.79
CA LEU A 106 2.94 17.50 -22.98
C LEU A 106 3.63 18.38 -21.94
N PHE A 107 4.66 17.86 -21.31
CA PHE A 107 5.51 18.62 -20.40
C PHE A 107 6.99 18.36 -20.71
N LYS A 108 7.69 19.43 -21.05
CA LYS A 108 9.11 19.36 -21.44
C LYS A 108 9.42 18.33 -22.53
N GLY A 109 8.51 18.16 -23.49
CA GLY A 109 8.67 17.21 -24.60
C GLY A 109 8.25 15.77 -24.30
N ASN A 110 7.87 15.47 -23.07
CA ASN A 110 7.37 14.15 -22.65
C ASN A 110 5.85 14.17 -22.51
N GLN A 111 5.23 13.00 -22.70
CA GLN A 111 3.82 12.83 -22.39
C GLN A 111 3.59 13.00 -20.89
N ALA A 112 2.55 13.73 -20.53
CA ALA A 112 2.20 14.05 -19.16
C ALA A 112 0.69 14.01 -18.93
N VAL A 113 0.26 13.91 -17.69
CA VAL A 113 -1.15 14.04 -17.30
C VAL A 113 -1.25 15.17 -16.28
N GLN A 114 -2.09 16.16 -16.59
CA GLN A 114 -2.43 17.21 -15.64
C GLN A 114 -3.58 16.75 -14.76
N ILE A 115 -3.33 16.58 -13.48
CA ILE A 115 -4.36 16.16 -12.52
C ILE A 115 -5.40 17.25 -12.37
N SER A 116 -6.66 16.91 -12.64
CA SER A 116 -7.81 17.80 -12.48
C SER A 116 -8.68 17.47 -11.27
N GLN A 117 -8.69 16.20 -10.84
CA GLN A 117 -9.52 15.75 -9.73
C GLN A 117 -8.81 14.66 -8.91
N ILE A 118 -8.99 14.72 -7.58
CA ILE A 118 -8.54 13.68 -6.64
C ILE A 118 -9.77 12.86 -6.25
N ILE A 119 -9.67 11.53 -6.35
CA ILE A 119 -10.75 10.61 -5.98
C ILE A 119 -10.46 10.08 -4.57
N THR A 120 -11.28 10.49 -3.62
CA THR A 120 -11.20 10.06 -2.23
C THR A 120 -12.26 9.00 -1.96
N GLY A 121 -12.01 7.76 -2.43
CA GLY A 121 -12.93 6.64 -2.23
C GLY A 121 -12.23 5.32 -2.53
N LYS A 122 -12.64 4.26 -1.85
CA LYS A 122 -12.20 2.88 -2.12
C LYS A 122 -13.00 2.29 -3.28
N GLU A 123 -12.83 2.76 -4.49
CA GLU A 123 -13.18 1.96 -5.66
C GLU A 123 -11.95 1.14 -6.06
N VAL A 124 -11.89 -0.07 -5.57
CA VAL A 124 -10.95 -1.09 -6.06
C VAL A 124 -11.49 -1.57 -7.39
N VAL A 125 -10.90 -1.14 -8.49
CA VAL A 125 -11.15 -1.76 -9.78
C VAL A 125 -10.27 -3.01 -9.84
N GLU A 126 -10.88 -4.18 -9.67
CA GLU A 126 -10.21 -5.44 -9.94
C GLU A 126 -9.85 -5.49 -11.43
N TYR A 127 -8.57 -5.44 -11.73
CA TYR A 127 -8.07 -5.87 -13.04
C TYR A 127 -8.23 -7.39 -13.08
N GLY A 128 -9.15 -7.87 -13.93
CA GLY A 128 -9.29 -9.28 -14.21
C GLY A 128 -7.95 -9.83 -14.70
N THR A 129 -7.28 -10.60 -13.86
CA THR A 129 -6.27 -11.56 -14.28
C THR A 129 -7.00 -12.78 -14.81
N GLU A 130 -7.15 -12.89 -16.13
CA GLU A 130 -7.33 -14.13 -16.87
C GLU A 130 -6.16 -14.30 -17.83
#